data_496e20d9c57a1cf3fbe3b39cf0c0cfd2
#
_entry.id   496e20d9c57a1cf3fbe3b39cf0c0cfd2
#
_cell.length_a   1.000
_cell.length_b   1.000
_cell.length_c   1.000
_cell.angle_alpha   90.00
_cell.angle_beta   90.00
_cell.angle_gamma   90.00
#
_symmetry.space_group_name_H-M   'P 1'
#
loop_
_entity.id
_entity.type
_entity.pdbx_description
1 polymer ?
#
loop_
_entity_poly.entity_id
_entity_poly.type
_entity_poly.pdbx_seq_one_letter_code
_entity_poly.pdbx_strand_id
1 'polypeptide(L)'
;MRLDNLPRIFLLPTHLKPEELHHLEERIPTLTYDINEAEIVLGKISQQRRAEFELRRAKFEFASVGEPQTESHQVDSTAVADDSGGSPDPKRRRVKEQPEVGTDIVKVVKLSWLLDSWEKEEFLPVDHYLIFQCNRVLPHETTPATVLPKGSTSPASSILERALLEQKAQSTSTSPSNRHKRRHDASTTISPNAPSLLHQTTAEHDITLPVIPEFLRTTYSCQRPTYMNPPNEAFVNILTEIRTIRQLREDEVGVRAYSTSIASIAAYPYVLGNAQEVARLPGCGDRIAELWHHWKATGESVEVREANADPKITALKLFYNIWGVGAVTARDFYQKGWRDLDDLVEFGWDMLSRSQQLGVKYYNEFLQGIPRDEVATIAAAILEHARLIDPGFEMVIVGGYRRGKQQSGDADVVLSHRNENKTLNVITKIVVALEKAQLITHTLTLSTHNSDRGQRPVSWRGGKSNSSGFDTLDKALVVWQDSSKNDAPHRRVDIIISPWKTVGCAVLGWSGGTTFQRDVRRYCKKVKGYKFDSSGIRRRADGRWVDLEGTSGGDEAPDMETAERRIFAGLSLQWRSPEERCTG
;
A
#
# COMPACT_ATOMS: atom_id res chain seq x y z
N MET A 1 -39.50 22.86 -18.30
CA MET A 1 -38.79 22.98 -17.00
C MET A 1 -37.91 24.22 -17.06
N ARG A 2 -38.17 25.29 -16.25
CA ARG A 2 -37.27 26.46 -16.19
C ARG A 2 -36.07 26.06 -15.31
N LEU A 3 -34.91 25.95 -15.95
CA LEU A 3 -33.64 25.45 -15.33
C LEU A 3 -32.85 26.56 -14.61
N ASP A 4 -33.41 27.76 -14.48
CA ASP A 4 -32.69 28.99 -14.09
C ASP A 4 -32.41 29.09 -12.55
N ASN A 5 -32.90 28.15 -11.72
CA ASN A 5 -32.76 28.18 -10.26
C ASN A 5 -32.21 26.90 -9.67
N LEU A 6 -31.41 26.13 -10.38
CA LEU A 6 -30.71 25.00 -9.80
C LEU A 6 -29.52 25.46 -8.95
N PRO A 7 -29.33 24.91 -7.74
CA PRO A 7 -28.13 25.14 -6.97
C PRO A 7 -26.90 24.63 -7.73
N ARG A 8 -25.70 25.08 -7.36
CA ARG A 8 -24.46 24.58 -7.95
C ARG A 8 -24.24 23.12 -7.52
N ILE A 9 -24.14 22.26 -8.50
CA ILE A 9 -24.09 20.82 -8.33
C ILE A 9 -22.68 20.30 -8.65
N PHE A 10 -22.10 19.53 -7.72
CA PHE A 10 -20.91 18.72 -7.95
C PHE A 10 -21.31 17.27 -8.08
N LEU A 11 -20.84 16.58 -9.13
CA LEU A 11 -21.16 15.19 -9.38
C LEU A 11 -19.99 14.28 -8.96
N LEU A 12 -20.22 13.41 -7.98
CA LEU A 12 -19.26 12.41 -7.57
C LEU A 12 -19.17 11.29 -8.63
N PRO A 13 -18.02 11.05 -9.25
CA PRO A 13 -17.87 10.04 -10.31
C PRO A 13 -17.93 8.61 -9.80
N THR A 14 -18.08 8.41 -8.48
CA THR A 14 -18.06 7.11 -7.83
C THR A 14 -19.30 6.30 -8.21
N HIS A 15 -19.08 5.06 -8.67
CA HIS A 15 -20.12 4.13 -9.16
C HIS A 15 -20.89 4.55 -10.42
N LEU A 16 -20.43 5.58 -11.14
CA LEU A 16 -20.94 5.97 -12.45
C LEU A 16 -20.04 5.40 -13.56
N LYS A 17 -20.63 4.92 -14.62
CA LYS A 17 -19.89 4.57 -15.84
C LYS A 17 -19.49 5.86 -16.57
N PRO A 18 -18.38 5.89 -17.34
CA PRO A 18 -17.96 7.08 -18.07
C PRO A 18 -19.04 7.67 -18.98
N GLU A 19 -19.82 6.82 -19.62
CA GLU A 19 -20.93 7.21 -20.49
C GLU A 19 -22.10 7.83 -19.69
N GLU A 20 -22.44 7.23 -18.53
CA GLU A 20 -23.45 7.75 -17.61
C GLU A 20 -23.01 9.12 -17.03
N LEU A 21 -21.73 9.24 -16.67
CA LEU A 21 -21.16 10.47 -16.14
C LEU A 21 -21.24 11.59 -17.18
N HIS A 22 -20.79 11.33 -18.40
CA HIS A 22 -20.81 12.32 -19.48
C HIS A 22 -22.23 12.77 -19.82
N HIS A 23 -23.19 11.84 -19.89
CA HIS A 23 -24.59 12.16 -20.14
C HIS A 23 -25.21 13.00 -19.01
N LEU A 24 -24.82 12.79 -17.76
CA LEU A 24 -25.26 13.61 -16.63
C LEU A 24 -24.61 15.00 -16.67
N GLU A 25 -23.31 15.08 -17.00
CA GLU A 25 -22.58 16.33 -17.13
C GLU A 25 -23.16 17.24 -18.20
N GLU A 26 -23.61 16.73 -19.35
CA GLU A 26 -24.24 17.49 -20.42
C GLU A 26 -25.62 18.02 -20.04
N ARG A 27 -26.33 17.37 -19.13
CA ARG A 27 -27.71 17.69 -18.77
C ARG A 27 -27.88 18.59 -17.55
N ILE A 28 -26.80 18.79 -16.75
CA ILE A 28 -26.81 19.61 -15.53
C ILE A 28 -26.25 21.02 -15.89
N PRO A 29 -27.06 22.05 -16.03
CA PRO A 29 -26.59 23.37 -16.45
C PRO A 29 -25.78 24.10 -15.38
N THR A 30 -25.97 23.77 -14.11
CA THR A 30 -25.27 24.36 -12.93
C THR A 30 -24.17 23.48 -12.40
N LEU A 31 -23.61 22.58 -13.25
CA LEU A 31 -22.51 21.70 -12.86
C LEU A 31 -21.27 22.52 -12.57
N THR A 32 -20.64 22.21 -11.42
CA THR A 32 -19.30 22.69 -11.10
C THR A 32 -18.31 21.53 -11.02
N TYR A 33 -17.07 21.78 -11.44
CA TYR A 33 -15.96 20.83 -11.32
C TYR A 33 -15.09 21.09 -10.08
N ASP A 34 -15.37 22.18 -9.35
CA ASP A 34 -14.78 22.45 -8.04
C ASP A 34 -15.80 22.14 -6.94
N ILE A 35 -15.49 21.13 -6.14
CA ILE A 35 -16.34 20.71 -5.02
C ILE A 35 -16.52 21.83 -3.98
N ASN A 36 -15.56 22.76 -3.89
CA ASN A 36 -15.63 23.90 -2.98
C ASN A 36 -16.64 24.97 -3.40
N GLU A 37 -17.15 24.91 -4.61
CA GLU A 37 -18.20 25.82 -5.10
C GLU A 37 -19.61 25.20 -5.03
N ALA A 38 -19.69 23.89 -4.72
CA ALA A 38 -20.94 23.16 -4.75
C ALA A 38 -21.83 23.47 -3.55
N GLU A 39 -23.11 23.65 -3.78
CA GLU A 39 -24.17 23.70 -2.77
C GLU A 39 -24.78 22.30 -2.55
N ILE A 40 -24.82 21.51 -3.64
CA ILE A 40 -25.26 20.11 -3.61
C ILE A 40 -24.19 19.21 -4.21
N VAL A 41 -23.87 18.13 -3.50
CA VAL A 41 -23.02 17.05 -4.01
C VAL A 41 -23.90 15.85 -4.31
N LEU A 42 -23.95 15.44 -5.58
CA LEU A 42 -24.71 14.26 -6.02
C LEU A 42 -23.81 13.04 -6.17
N GLY A 43 -24.28 11.89 -5.72
CA GLY A 43 -23.54 10.64 -5.88
C GLY A 43 -24.44 9.41 -5.91
N LYS A 44 -23.99 8.37 -6.62
CA LYS A 44 -24.61 7.02 -6.59
C LYS A 44 -24.19 6.29 -5.32
N ILE A 45 -24.46 6.93 -4.16
CA ILE A 45 -24.03 6.50 -2.83
C ILE A 45 -25.27 6.56 -1.92
N SER A 46 -25.40 5.61 -0.99
CA SER A 46 -26.54 5.54 -0.06
C SER A 46 -26.13 5.63 1.42
N GLN A 47 -24.83 5.48 1.72
CA GLN A 47 -24.33 5.45 3.10
C GLN A 47 -23.50 6.70 3.39
N GLN A 48 -23.79 7.36 4.52
CA GLN A 48 -23.10 8.58 4.99
C GLN A 48 -21.58 8.40 5.07
N ARG A 49 -21.10 7.34 5.74
CA ARG A 49 -19.66 7.08 5.89
C ARG A 49 -18.93 6.95 4.55
N ARG A 50 -19.61 6.42 3.55
CA ARG A 50 -19.05 6.31 2.20
C ARG A 50 -19.00 7.68 1.52
N ALA A 51 -20.03 8.49 1.68
CA ALA A 51 -20.08 9.84 1.13
C ALA A 51 -18.99 10.73 1.76
N GLU A 52 -18.82 10.70 3.07
CA GLU A 52 -17.73 11.39 3.78
C GLU A 52 -16.35 10.99 3.28
N PHE A 53 -16.15 9.70 3.03
CA PHE A 53 -14.89 9.20 2.48
C PHE A 53 -14.61 9.78 1.08
N GLU A 54 -15.60 9.81 0.20
CA GLU A 54 -15.44 10.34 -1.16
C GLU A 54 -15.23 11.87 -1.15
N LEU A 55 -15.86 12.60 -0.24
CA LEU A 55 -15.62 14.04 -0.04
C LEU A 55 -14.17 14.30 0.39
N ARG A 56 -13.65 13.58 1.39
CA ARG A 56 -12.24 13.69 1.80
C ARG A 56 -11.28 13.30 0.68
N ARG A 57 -11.66 12.32 -0.13
CA ARG A 57 -10.88 11.94 -1.32
C ARG A 57 -10.85 13.03 -2.39
N ALA A 58 -11.94 13.79 -2.51
CA ALA A 58 -12.03 14.98 -3.36
C ALA A 58 -11.32 16.20 -2.76
N LYS A 59 -10.69 16.07 -1.58
CA LYS A 59 -10.00 17.13 -0.79
C LYS A 59 -10.96 18.22 -0.28
N PHE A 60 -12.20 17.87 -0.04
CA PHE A 60 -13.16 18.75 0.58
C PHE A 60 -13.05 18.66 2.12
N GLU A 61 -12.75 19.79 2.76
CA GLU A 61 -12.70 19.91 4.22
C GLU A 61 -14.04 20.36 4.74
N PHE A 62 -14.64 19.59 5.63
CA PHE A 62 -15.97 19.83 6.19
C PHE A 62 -16.06 19.46 7.66
N ALA A 63 -16.96 20.14 8.36
CA ALA A 63 -17.38 19.82 9.72
C ALA A 63 -18.81 19.26 9.70
N SER A 64 -19.08 18.16 10.41
CA SER A 64 -20.42 17.62 10.54
C SER A 64 -21.30 18.58 11.35
N VAL A 65 -22.51 18.85 10.86
CA VAL A 65 -23.53 19.57 11.64
C VAL A 65 -23.99 18.62 12.74
N GLY A 66 -23.69 18.95 14.01
CA GLY A 66 -23.94 18.07 15.16
C GLY A 66 -25.41 17.73 15.32
N GLU A 67 -25.71 16.46 15.58
CA GLU A 67 -26.99 16.02 16.12
C GLU A 67 -27.15 16.62 17.55
N PRO A 68 -28.38 17.06 17.96
CA PRO A 68 -28.62 17.49 19.33
C PRO A 68 -28.39 16.29 20.26
N GLN A 69 -27.48 16.43 21.21
CA GLN A 69 -27.25 15.44 22.25
C GLN A 69 -28.52 15.28 23.07
N THR A 70 -29.19 14.14 22.94
CA THR A 70 -30.15 13.66 23.90
C THR A 70 -29.40 13.24 25.16
N GLU A 71 -29.46 14.06 26.19
CA GLU A 71 -29.00 13.73 27.52
C GLU A 71 -29.79 12.52 28.04
N SER A 72 -29.12 11.40 28.20
CA SER A 72 -29.63 10.25 28.94
C SER A 72 -29.41 10.53 30.43
N HIS A 73 -30.50 10.92 31.13
CA HIS A 73 -30.58 10.93 32.59
C HIS A 73 -30.36 9.50 33.12
N GLN A 74 -29.24 9.27 33.77
CA GLN A 74 -29.12 8.22 34.77
C GLN A 74 -29.64 8.77 36.09
N VAL A 75 -30.73 8.19 36.53
CA VAL A 75 -31.27 8.34 37.89
C VAL A 75 -30.40 7.53 38.82
N ASP A 76 -29.74 8.17 39.76
CA ASP A 76 -29.30 7.48 40.96
C ASP A 76 -29.81 8.25 42.20
N SER A 77 -30.56 7.53 42.98
CA SER A 77 -31.24 7.96 44.20
C SER A 77 -30.31 7.81 45.40
N THR A 78 -30.17 8.82 46.23
CA THR A 78 -30.35 8.77 47.71
C THR A 78 -30.01 10.11 48.34
N ALA A 79 -30.98 10.72 48.83
CA ALA A 79 -31.33 11.22 50.17
C ALA A 79 -30.35 12.13 50.96
N VAL A 80 -30.96 13.18 51.45
CA VAL A 80 -31.07 13.82 52.79
C VAL A 80 -30.45 15.22 52.91
N ALA A 81 -31.39 16.14 53.17
CA ALA A 81 -31.49 17.43 53.79
C ALA A 81 -30.23 18.05 54.47
N ASP A 82 -30.01 19.37 54.36
CA ASP A 82 -30.53 20.39 55.31
C ASP A 82 -30.11 21.82 54.83
N ASP A 83 -31.08 22.67 54.97
CA ASP A 83 -31.32 24.03 55.29
C ASP A 83 -30.22 25.08 55.40
N SER A 84 -30.48 26.21 54.79
CA SER A 84 -30.41 27.60 55.21
C SER A 84 -29.87 28.62 54.20
N GLY A 85 -30.76 29.45 53.74
CA GLY A 85 -30.78 30.90 53.90
C GLY A 85 -29.84 31.74 53.02
N GLY A 86 -30.45 32.58 52.14
CA GLY A 86 -29.80 33.82 51.73
C GLY A 86 -29.88 34.20 50.25
N SER A 87 -30.97 34.82 49.85
CA SER A 87 -31.01 35.72 48.67
C SER A 87 -30.36 37.07 49.05
N PRO A 88 -29.72 37.85 48.17
CA PRO A 88 -30.42 38.69 47.23
C PRO A 88 -29.73 39.05 45.89
N ASP A 89 -30.59 39.36 44.93
CA ASP A 89 -30.53 40.43 43.90
C ASP A 89 -29.67 40.36 42.64
N PRO A 90 -30.26 40.87 41.53
CA PRO A 90 -29.88 40.51 40.17
C PRO A 90 -28.95 41.53 39.53
N LYS A 91 -27.83 41.12 38.99
CA LYS A 91 -27.04 41.93 38.08
C LYS A 91 -27.18 41.43 36.62
N ARG A 92 -27.81 42.29 35.83
CA ARG A 92 -27.89 42.32 34.36
C ARG A 92 -26.66 41.66 33.73
N ARG A 93 -26.82 40.54 33.09
CA ARG A 93 -25.87 40.02 32.07
C ARG A 93 -26.30 40.57 30.71
N ARG A 94 -25.48 41.46 30.17
CA ARG A 94 -25.50 41.86 28.77
C ARG A 94 -25.31 40.61 27.92
N VAL A 95 -26.32 40.30 27.09
CA VAL A 95 -26.21 39.37 25.97
C VAL A 95 -25.23 39.98 24.99
N LYS A 96 -24.08 39.35 24.82
CA LYS A 96 -23.22 39.62 23.67
C LYS A 96 -23.85 38.90 22.49
N GLU A 97 -24.35 39.67 21.54
CA GLU A 97 -24.65 39.19 20.19
C GLU A 97 -23.40 38.54 19.62
N GLN A 98 -23.49 37.27 19.32
CA GLN A 98 -22.51 36.58 18.51
C GLN A 98 -22.74 36.99 17.05
N PRO A 99 -21.70 37.26 16.26
CA PRO A 99 -21.87 37.52 14.85
C PRO A 99 -22.42 36.25 14.18
N GLU A 100 -23.43 36.40 13.35
CA GLU A 100 -23.97 35.39 12.47
C GLU A 100 -22.83 34.96 11.51
N VAL A 101 -22.24 33.81 11.78
CA VAL A 101 -21.39 33.11 10.83
C VAL A 101 -22.34 32.53 9.78
N GLY A 102 -22.32 33.06 8.59
CA GLY A 102 -23.01 32.49 7.43
C GLY A 102 -22.59 31.03 7.31
N THR A 103 -23.51 30.12 7.64
CA THR A 103 -23.28 28.68 7.54
C THR A 103 -23.40 28.29 6.08
N ASP A 104 -22.26 28.10 5.42
CA ASP A 104 -22.19 27.60 4.04
C ASP A 104 -22.41 26.08 4.07
N ILE A 105 -23.71 25.71 4.14
CA ILE A 105 -24.14 24.31 4.29
C ILE A 105 -24.13 23.64 2.91
N VAL A 106 -23.36 22.56 2.78
CA VAL A 106 -23.34 21.68 1.62
C VAL A 106 -24.18 20.44 1.91
N LYS A 107 -25.12 20.13 0.99
CA LYS A 107 -25.99 18.95 1.08
C LYS A 107 -25.46 17.83 0.20
N VAL A 108 -25.27 16.65 0.76
CA VAL A 108 -24.91 15.45 0.02
C VAL A 108 -26.15 14.61 -0.22
N VAL A 109 -26.49 14.40 -1.48
CA VAL A 109 -27.77 13.88 -1.93
C VAL A 109 -27.58 12.69 -2.86
N LYS A 110 -28.51 11.74 -2.81
CA LYS A 110 -28.52 10.58 -3.74
C LYS A 110 -28.76 11.04 -5.17
N LEU A 111 -28.06 10.45 -6.13
CA LEU A 111 -28.26 10.72 -7.56
C LEU A 111 -29.70 10.48 -8.01
N SER A 112 -30.44 9.56 -7.37
CA SER A 112 -31.85 9.32 -7.66
C SER A 112 -32.72 10.56 -7.55
N TRP A 113 -32.37 11.52 -6.67
CA TRP A 113 -33.08 12.80 -6.60
C TRP A 113 -33.16 13.53 -7.95
N LEU A 114 -32.04 13.59 -8.64
CA LEU A 114 -31.98 14.26 -9.94
C LEU A 114 -32.72 13.48 -11.03
N LEU A 115 -32.58 12.15 -11.03
CA LEU A 115 -33.23 11.28 -12.01
C LEU A 115 -34.77 11.30 -11.85
N ASP A 116 -35.25 11.17 -10.61
CA ASP A 116 -36.69 11.20 -10.31
C ASP A 116 -37.30 12.60 -10.55
N SER A 117 -36.50 13.68 -10.34
CA SER A 117 -36.91 15.03 -10.65
C SER A 117 -37.04 15.25 -12.17
N TRP A 118 -36.17 14.66 -12.98
CA TRP A 118 -36.25 14.68 -14.42
C TRP A 118 -37.44 13.87 -14.98
N GLU A 119 -37.74 12.73 -14.36
CA GLU A 119 -38.86 11.87 -14.75
C GLU A 119 -40.20 12.54 -14.48
N LYS A 120 -40.29 13.29 -13.36
CA LYS A 120 -41.52 14.03 -13.01
C LYS A 120 -41.62 15.44 -13.57
N GLU A 121 -40.59 15.88 -14.31
CA GLU A 121 -40.46 17.26 -14.84
C GLU A 121 -40.59 18.36 -13.76
N GLU A 122 -40.38 18.02 -12.47
CA GLU A 122 -40.48 18.91 -11.33
C GLU A 122 -39.34 18.62 -10.33
N PHE A 123 -38.81 19.70 -9.66
CA PHE A 123 -37.81 19.53 -8.62
C PHE A 123 -38.43 18.98 -7.35
N LEU A 124 -38.02 17.76 -7.00
CA LEU A 124 -38.49 17.12 -5.81
C LEU A 124 -37.79 17.69 -4.56
N PRO A 125 -38.45 17.67 -3.37
CA PRO A 125 -37.82 18.04 -2.12
C PRO A 125 -36.59 17.18 -1.84
N VAL A 126 -35.46 17.83 -1.50
CA VAL A 126 -34.16 17.19 -1.30
C VAL A 126 -34.16 16.27 -0.06
N ASP A 127 -35.02 16.52 0.93
CA ASP A 127 -35.00 15.91 2.25
C ASP A 127 -35.13 14.37 2.22
N HIS A 128 -35.91 13.83 1.29
CA HIS A 128 -36.07 12.37 1.13
C HIS A 128 -34.85 11.66 0.50
N TYR A 129 -34.00 12.43 -0.16
CA TYR A 129 -32.81 11.94 -0.86
C TYR A 129 -31.51 12.34 -0.17
N LEU A 130 -31.61 13.09 0.94
CA LEU A 130 -30.48 13.60 1.70
C LEU A 130 -29.72 12.44 2.35
N ILE A 131 -28.39 12.42 2.19
CA ILE A 131 -27.52 11.47 2.87
C ILE A 131 -27.00 12.09 4.15
N PHE A 132 -26.46 13.32 4.06
CA PHE A 132 -26.09 14.14 5.23
C PHE A 132 -25.82 15.59 4.82
N GLN A 133 -25.68 16.47 5.82
CA GLN A 133 -25.32 17.88 5.65
C GLN A 133 -23.99 18.15 6.36
N CYS A 134 -23.18 19.02 5.77
CA CYS A 134 -21.92 19.43 6.37
C CYS A 134 -21.66 20.93 6.14
N ASN A 135 -20.92 21.54 7.05
CA ASN A 135 -20.45 22.91 6.92
C ASN A 135 -19.10 22.92 6.20
N ARG A 136 -18.95 23.78 5.20
CA ARG A 136 -17.66 23.99 4.51
C ARG A 136 -16.69 24.67 5.45
N VAL A 137 -15.45 24.16 5.54
CA VAL A 137 -14.35 24.80 6.24
C VAL A 137 -13.50 25.54 5.19
N LEU A 138 -13.62 26.87 5.16
CA LEU A 138 -12.79 27.69 4.28
C LEU A 138 -11.38 27.79 4.85
N PRO A 139 -10.33 27.68 4.01
CA PRO A 139 -8.95 27.94 4.45
C PRO A 139 -8.83 29.43 4.82
N HIS A 140 -8.41 29.71 6.04
CA HIS A 140 -8.15 31.08 6.48
C HIS A 140 -7.01 31.70 5.67
N GLU A 141 -7.29 32.79 4.95
CA GLU A 141 -6.28 33.69 4.41
C GLU A 141 -5.55 34.38 5.57
N THR A 142 -4.24 34.20 5.62
CA THR A 142 -3.38 34.81 6.63
C THR A 142 -3.06 36.27 6.28
N THR A 143 -3.60 37.21 7.05
CA THR A 143 -3.08 38.58 7.15
C THR A 143 -2.19 38.71 8.41
N PRO A 144 -1.19 39.59 8.42
CA PRO A 144 -0.07 39.48 9.34
C PRO A 144 -0.32 40.08 10.73
N ALA A 145 0.37 39.50 11.65
CA ALA A 145 0.48 39.58 13.09
C ALA A 145 0.33 40.91 13.80
N THR A 146 -0.34 40.88 14.95
CA THR A 146 -0.02 41.73 16.12
C THR A 146 -0.19 40.95 17.43
N VAL A 147 0.98 40.79 18.10
CA VAL A 147 1.24 40.65 19.55
C VAL A 147 0.26 39.88 20.47
N LEU A 148 0.82 38.87 21.12
CA LEU A 148 0.52 37.98 22.24
C LEU A 148 -0.38 38.48 23.39
N PRO A 149 -1.08 37.62 24.16
CA PRO A 149 -0.44 36.92 25.28
C PRO A 149 -0.78 35.44 25.49
N LYS A 150 0.00 34.85 26.36
CA LYS A 150 0.15 33.46 26.80
C LYS A 150 -1.12 32.73 27.24
N GLY A 151 -1.16 31.43 26.92
CA GLY A 151 -1.74 30.40 27.82
C GLY A 151 -2.77 29.49 27.17
N SER A 152 -2.37 28.32 26.85
CA SER A 152 -2.98 27.00 27.10
C SER A 152 -2.74 26.01 25.94
N THR A 153 -2.30 24.88 26.35
CA THR A 153 -1.94 23.67 25.60
C THR A 153 -3.02 23.14 24.69
N SER A 154 -2.64 22.83 23.43
CA SER A 154 -3.34 21.89 22.55
C SER A 154 -2.35 21.17 21.64
N PRO A 155 -2.55 19.89 21.32
CA PRO A 155 -1.52 19.02 20.79
C PRO A 155 -1.48 18.99 19.25
N ALA A 156 -0.29 18.66 18.74
CA ALA A 156 0.02 18.24 17.38
C ALA A 156 0.09 19.32 16.30
N SER A 157 1.08 20.19 16.40
CA SER A 157 1.69 20.75 15.21
C SER A 157 2.60 19.69 14.57
N SER A 158 2.50 19.58 13.25
CA SER A 158 3.18 18.57 12.44
C SER A 158 4.70 18.59 12.68
N ILE A 159 5.33 17.44 12.66
CA ILE A 159 6.79 17.25 12.77
C ILE A 159 7.55 18.12 11.75
N LEU A 160 6.93 18.45 10.62
CA LEU A 160 7.48 19.34 9.59
C LEU A 160 7.57 20.81 10.02
N GLU A 161 6.58 21.30 10.77
CA GLU A 161 6.58 22.68 11.28
C GLU A 161 7.60 22.87 12.40
N ARG A 162 7.81 21.85 13.25
CA ARG A 162 8.88 21.84 14.23
C ARG A 162 10.27 21.89 13.59
N ALA A 163 10.49 21.09 12.56
CA ALA A 163 11.76 21.07 11.82
C ALA A 163 12.05 22.41 11.12
N LEU A 164 11.03 23.08 10.59
CA LEU A 164 11.15 24.41 9.98
C LEU A 164 11.39 25.53 10.99
N LEU A 165 10.81 25.43 12.19
CA LEU A 165 11.05 26.38 13.28
C LEU A 165 12.43 26.23 13.88
N GLU A 166 12.96 25.03 14.03
CA GLU A 166 14.33 24.77 14.50
C GLU A 166 15.37 25.24 13.48
N GLN A 167 15.12 25.09 12.19
CA GLN A 167 16.01 25.59 11.13
C GLN A 167 16.03 27.12 11.06
N LYS A 168 14.92 27.77 11.38
CA LYS A 168 14.81 29.23 11.41
C LYS A 168 15.46 29.86 12.67
N ALA A 169 15.47 29.13 13.78
CA ALA A 169 16.12 29.57 15.03
C ALA A 169 17.66 29.50 14.96
N GLN A 170 18.21 28.62 14.12
CA GLN A 170 19.67 28.53 13.90
C GLN A 170 20.24 29.56 12.94
N SER A 171 19.40 30.29 12.18
CA SER A 171 19.85 31.30 11.21
C SER A 171 19.90 32.76 11.72
N THR A 172 19.55 33.01 12.98
CA THR A 172 19.46 34.39 13.52
C THR A 172 20.46 34.76 14.60
N SER A 173 21.58 34.05 14.74
CA SER A 173 22.66 34.46 15.66
C SER A 173 24.00 34.66 14.94
N THR A 174 24.08 35.75 14.17
CA THR A 174 25.38 36.30 13.76
C THR A 174 25.46 37.76 14.16
N SER A 175 26.32 38.08 15.11
CA SER A 175 26.94 39.37 15.22
C SER A 175 28.40 39.26 15.71
N PRO A 176 29.27 40.14 15.28
CA PRO A 176 30.69 39.86 15.11
C PRO A 176 31.55 40.44 16.24
N SER A 177 32.63 39.83 16.54
CA SER A 177 33.99 40.42 16.61
C SER A 177 34.96 39.62 17.48
N ASN A 178 36.08 39.51 16.94
CA ASN A 178 37.46 39.60 17.39
C ASN A 178 38.34 38.37 17.28
N ARG A 179 39.34 38.59 16.42
CA ARG A 179 40.54 37.80 16.19
C ARG A 179 41.24 37.41 17.48
N HIS A 180 41.55 36.09 17.62
CA HIS A 180 42.90 35.65 17.95
C HIS A 180 43.15 34.24 17.40
N LYS A 181 44.22 34.13 16.60
CA LYS A 181 44.79 32.88 16.11
C LYS A 181 45.26 32.01 17.27
N ARG A 182 44.77 30.77 17.37
CA ARG A 182 45.58 29.61 17.77
C ARG A 182 45.06 28.38 17.08
N ARG A 183 45.97 27.67 16.43
CA ARG A 183 45.81 26.32 15.92
C ARG A 183 45.55 25.40 17.11
N HIS A 184 44.56 24.54 17.04
CA HIS A 184 44.62 23.11 17.36
C HIS A 184 43.20 22.50 17.26
N ASP A 185 43.16 21.35 16.63
CA ASP A 185 42.27 20.22 16.75
C ASP A 185 40.77 20.37 16.48
N ALA A 186 40.37 19.55 15.50
CA ALA A 186 39.01 19.19 15.19
C ALA A 186 38.33 18.55 16.41
N SER A 187 37.61 19.35 17.19
CA SER A 187 36.69 18.86 18.21
C SER A 187 35.30 18.84 17.60
N THR A 188 34.82 17.64 17.37
CA THR A 188 33.44 17.32 16.99
C THR A 188 32.54 17.79 18.13
N THR A 189 31.77 18.84 17.90
CA THR A 189 30.75 19.31 18.85
C THR A 189 29.63 18.25 18.95
N ILE A 190 29.61 17.54 20.07
CA ILE A 190 28.56 16.65 20.48
C ILE A 190 27.30 17.48 20.77
N SER A 191 26.21 17.20 20.08
CA SER A 191 24.89 17.78 20.37
C SER A 191 24.45 17.39 21.79
N PRO A 192 24.02 18.34 22.65
CA PRO A 192 23.69 18.03 24.05
C PRO A 192 22.42 17.25 24.30
N ASN A 193 21.74 16.78 23.24
CA ASN A 193 20.44 16.07 23.32
C ASN A 193 20.45 14.65 22.75
N ALA A 194 21.61 13.97 22.72
CA ALA A 194 21.62 12.55 22.38
C ALA A 194 20.95 11.73 23.49
N PRO A 195 20.07 10.76 23.18
CA PRO A 195 19.47 9.88 24.17
C PRO A 195 20.56 9.19 25.01
N SER A 196 20.34 9.05 26.31
CA SER A 196 21.35 8.50 27.25
C SER A 196 21.82 7.07 26.89
N LEU A 197 21.01 6.30 26.18
CA LEU A 197 21.32 4.95 25.66
C LEU A 197 22.34 4.96 24.51
N LEU A 198 22.56 6.11 23.86
CA LEU A 198 23.53 6.27 22.78
C LEU A 198 24.79 7.02 23.22
N HIS A 199 24.93 7.35 24.52
CA HIS A 199 26.19 7.87 25.03
C HIS A 199 27.25 6.78 24.93
N GLN A 200 28.27 7.07 24.12
CA GLN A 200 29.42 6.20 23.95
C GLN A 200 30.19 6.09 25.27
N THR A 201 30.50 4.88 25.67
CA THR A 201 31.53 4.64 26.69
C THR A 201 32.91 5.03 26.11
N THR A 202 33.90 5.26 26.95
CA THR A 202 35.26 5.62 26.51
C THR A 202 35.87 4.56 25.55
N ALA A 203 35.45 3.31 25.67
CA ALA A 203 35.86 2.21 24.78
C ALA A 203 35.18 2.23 23.39
N GLU A 204 34.03 2.91 23.25
CA GLU A 204 33.31 3.00 21.98
C GLU A 204 33.80 4.15 21.09
N HIS A 205 34.53 5.13 21.66
CA HIS A 205 35.12 6.24 20.90
C HIS A 205 36.21 5.81 19.91
N ASP A 206 36.88 4.68 20.17
CA ASP A 206 37.95 4.18 19.33
C ASP A 206 37.47 3.21 18.22
N ILE A 207 36.16 2.92 18.15
CA ILE A 207 35.62 2.05 17.11
C ILE A 207 35.44 2.81 15.81
N THR A 208 36.29 2.52 14.83
CA THR A 208 36.16 3.05 13.46
C THR A 208 34.95 2.40 12.80
N LEU A 209 33.84 3.14 12.71
CA LEU A 209 32.62 2.66 12.06
C LEU A 209 32.85 2.52 10.54
N PRO A 210 32.37 1.42 9.92
CA PRO A 210 32.46 1.23 8.46
C PRO A 210 31.83 2.39 7.70
N VAL A 211 32.41 2.76 6.56
CA VAL A 211 31.86 3.80 5.69
C VAL A 211 30.52 3.29 5.12
N ILE A 212 29.48 4.11 5.20
CA ILE A 212 28.18 3.78 4.61
C ILE A 212 28.33 3.80 3.08
N PRO A 213 28.08 2.67 2.38
CA PRO A 213 28.12 2.62 0.93
C PRO A 213 27.16 3.63 0.26
N GLU A 214 27.58 4.23 -0.84
CA GLU A 214 26.80 5.24 -1.53
C GLU A 214 25.43 4.77 -1.99
N PHE A 215 25.31 3.51 -2.40
CA PHE A 215 24.02 2.95 -2.83
C PHE A 215 22.98 2.94 -1.70
N LEU A 216 23.38 2.92 -0.42
CA LEU A 216 22.44 3.02 0.70
C LEU A 216 21.84 4.40 0.85
N ARG A 217 22.50 5.45 0.34
CA ARG A 217 21.96 6.81 0.33
C ARG A 217 20.87 7.04 -0.72
N THR A 218 20.63 6.05 -1.59
CA THR A 218 19.54 6.11 -2.58
C THR A 218 18.17 5.97 -1.92
N THR A 219 17.14 6.52 -2.56
CA THR A 219 15.77 6.55 -1.99
C THR A 219 15.04 5.20 -2.14
N TYR A 220 15.34 4.44 -3.21
CA TYR A 220 14.55 3.28 -3.59
C TYR A 220 15.36 2.00 -3.45
N SER A 221 14.73 0.96 -2.92
CA SER A 221 15.37 -0.36 -2.74
C SER A 221 15.80 -0.99 -4.07
N CYS A 222 15.16 -0.67 -5.18
CA CYS A 222 15.58 -1.13 -6.51
C CYS A 222 16.94 -0.57 -6.98
N GLN A 223 17.49 0.41 -6.28
CA GLN A 223 18.82 0.97 -6.53
C GLN A 223 19.91 0.30 -5.67
N ARG A 224 19.53 -0.60 -4.76
CA ARG A 224 20.41 -1.24 -3.77
C ARG A 224 20.53 -2.74 -4.06
N PRO A 225 21.72 -3.34 -4.03
CA PRO A 225 21.84 -4.78 -4.02
C PRO A 225 21.34 -5.32 -2.68
N THR A 226 20.45 -6.31 -2.71
CA THR A 226 19.95 -6.98 -1.50
C THR A 226 19.94 -8.47 -1.77
N TYR A 227 20.88 -9.18 -1.19
CA TYR A 227 21.04 -10.62 -1.36
C TYR A 227 20.05 -11.41 -0.48
N MET A 228 19.88 -12.69 -0.82
CA MET A 228 18.96 -13.60 -0.11
C MET A 228 19.36 -13.78 1.36
N ASN A 229 20.65 -13.96 1.62
CA ASN A 229 21.20 -14.17 2.96
C ASN A 229 22.10 -12.97 3.33
N PRO A 230 21.49 -11.83 3.73
CA PRO A 230 22.27 -10.65 4.09
C PRO A 230 23.01 -10.88 5.41
N PRO A 231 24.15 -10.18 5.68
CA PRO A 231 24.93 -10.34 6.90
C PRO A 231 24.12 -10.16 8.20
N ASN A 232 23.00 -9.42 8.13
CA ASN A 232 22.14 -9.11 9.26
C ASN A 232 20.78 -9.80 9.19
N GLU A 233 20.70 -10.95 8.54
CA GLU A 233 19.45 -11.69 8.29
C GLU A 233 18.64 -11.93 9.57
N ALA A 234 19.27 -12.34 10.64
CA ALA A 234 18.58 -12.62 11.90
C ALA A 234 17.82 -11.39 12.43
N PHE A 235 18.44 -10.21 12.38
CA PHE A 235 17.77 -8.98 12.80
C PHE A 235 16.72 -8.52 11.79
N VAL A 236 16.97 -8.69 10.48
CA VAL A 236 15.97 -8.44 9.42
C VAL A 236 14.72 -9.28 9.64
N ASN A 237 14.85 -10.53 10.07
CA ASN A 237 13.72 -11.41 10.37
C ASN A 237 12.90 -10.90 11.55
N ILE A 238 13.52 -10.42 12.63
CA ILE A 238 12.84 -9.75 13.75
C ILE A 238 12.05 -8.52 13.29
N LEU A 239 12.67 -7.65 12.50
CA LEU A 239 11.99 -6.47 11.96
C LEU A 239 10.82 -6.84 11.03
N THR A 240 10.94 -7.94 10.28
CA THR A 240 9.91 -8.46 9.39
C THR A 240 8.72 -9.00 10.19
N GLU A 241 8.98 -9.66 11.30
CA GLU A 241 7.93 -10.13 12.20
C GLU A 241 7.19 -8.96 12.85
N ILE A 242 7.92 -7.96 13.36
CA ILE A 242 7.31 -6.72 13.89
C ILE A 242 6.47 -6.02 12.82
N ARG A 243 6.98 -5.91 11.60
CA ARG A 243 6.22 -5.33 10.48
C ARG A 243 4.90 -6.08 10.25
N THR A 244 4.91 -7.40 10.31
CA THR A 244 3.71 -8.23 10.17
C THR A 244 2.73 -7.98 11.30
N ILE A 245 3.21 -7.89 12.55
CA ILE A 245 2.39 -7.53 13.71
C ILE A 245 1.74 -6.15 13.51
N ARG A 246 2.52 -5.15 13.06
CA ARG A 246 1.99 -3.82 12.74
C ARG A 246 0.91 -3.86 11.67
N GLN A 247 1.09 -4.68 10.63
CA GLN A 247 0.10 -4.87 9.57
C GLN A 247 -1.20 -5.49 10.10
N LEU A 248 -1.12 -6.47 10.99
CA LEU A 248 -2.27 -7.09 11.64
C LEU A 248 -2.98 -6.11 12.59
N ARG A 249 -2.27 -5.15 13.18
CA ARG A 249 -2.79 -4.08 14.05
C ARG A 249 -3.24 -2.81 13.31
N GLU A 250 -3.25 -2.79 11.97
CA GLU A 250 -3.60 -1.63 11.13
C GLU A 250 -2.64 -0.42 11.23
N ASP A 251 -1.45 -0.62 11.78
CA ASP A 251 -0.43 0.44 11.84
C ASP A 251 0.32 0.57 10.50
N GLU A 252 -0.32 1.22 9.53
CA GLU A 252 0.29 1.44 8.21
C GLU A 252 1.55 2.32 8.27
N VAL A 253 1.66 3.21 9.25
CA VAL A 253 2.84 4.07 9.43
C VAL A 253 4.01 3.21 9.88
N GLY A 254 3.79 2.34 10.88
CA GLY A 254 4.77 1.37 11.34
C GLY A 254 5.18 0.41 10.21
N VAL A 255 4.24 -0.15 9.46
CA VAL A 255 4.55 -1.02 8.31
C VAL A 255 5.49 -0.33 7.31
N ARG A 256 5.27 0.94 7.00
CA ARG A 256 6.14 1.70 6.10
C ARG A 256 7.52 1.98 6.70
N ALA A 257 7.57 2.37 7.97
CA ALA A 257 8.81 2.61 8.68
C ALA A 257 9.68 1.36 8.74
N TYR A 258 9.15 0.24 9.24
CA TYR A 258 9.87 -1.03 9.29
C TYR A 258 10.27 -1.55 7.90
N SER A 259 9.42 -1.39 6.87
CA SER A 259 9.81 -1.75 5.50
C SER A 259 11.04 -0.96 5.00
N THR A 260 11.17 0.31 5.42
CA THR A 260 12.32 1.14 5.05
C THR A 260 13.58 0.73 5.80
N SER A 261 13.48 0.46 7.10
CA SER A 261 14.59 -0.03 7.92
C SER A 261 15.09 -1.40 7.44
N ILE A 262 14.16 -2.33 7.17
CA ILE A 262 14.46 -3.64 6.59
C ILE A 262 15.23 -3.49 5.28
N ALA A 263 14.76 -2.62 4.36
CA ALA A 263 15.41 -2.41 3.08
C ALA A 263 16.83 -1.83 3.20
N SER A 264 17.13 -1.08 4.25
CA SER A 264 18.46 -0.53 4.49
C SER A 264 19.38 -1.54 5.15
N ILE A 265 18.92 -2.23 6.19
CA ILE A 265 19.71 -3.21 6.93
C ILE A 265 20.00 -4.45 6.07
N ALA A 266 19.03 -4.92 5.28
CA ALA A 266 19.22 -6.05 4.36
C ALA A 266 20.20 -5.74 3.22
N ALA A 267 20.30 -4.46 2.81
CA ALA A 267 21.27 -4.04 1.81
C ALA A 267 22.65 -3.65 2.41
N TYR A 268 22.77 -3.61 3.75
CA TYR A 268 24.04 -3.28 4.40
C TYR A 268 25.00 -4.46 4.34
N PRO A 269 26.21 -4.26 3.76
CA PRO A 269 27.10 -5.38 3.43
C PRO A 269 27.94 -5.87 4.61
N TYR A 270 27.92 -5.17 5.75
CA TYR A 270 28.69 -5.51 6.92
C TYR A 270 27.80 -6.04 8.03
N VAL A 271 28.37 -6.88 8.91
CA VAL A 271 27.68 -7.28 10.16
C VAL A 271 27.62 -6.08 11.09
N LEU A 272 26.44 -5.77 11.60
CA LEU A 272 26.23 -4.67 12.54
C LEU A 272 26.95 -4.97 13.87
N GLY A 273 27.81 -4.05 14.31
CA GLY A 273 28.63 -4.15 15.49
C GLY A 273 28.07 -3.42 16.71
N ASN A 274 27.37 -2.32 16.51
CA ASN A 274 26.84 -1.49 17.60
C ASN A 274 25.59 -0.69 17.18
N ALA A 275 24.88 -0.11 18.17
CA ALA A 275 23.65 0.63 17.98
C ALA A 275 23.83 1.92 17.16
N GLN A 276 24.99 2.58 17.28
CA GLN A 276 25.27 3.80 16.52
C GLN A 276 25.41 3.51 15.02
N GLU A 277 25.98 2.35 14.68
CA GLU A 277 26.06 1.89 13.29
C GLU A 277 24.66 1.72 12.70
N VAL A 278 23.72 1.15 13.46
CA VAL A 278 22.31 1.03 13.07
C VAL A 278 21.65 2.39 12.89
N ALA A 279 21.81 3.31 13.83
CA ALA A 279 21.20 4.64 13.81
C ALA A 279 21.61 5.46 12.57
N ARG A 280 22.82 5.24 12.03
CA ARG A 280 23.33 5.92 10.83
C ARG A 280 22.70 5.45 9.52
N LEU A 281 22.07 4.27 9.50
CA LEU A 281 21.50 3.71 8.27
C LEU A 281 20.21 4.45 7.88
N PRO A 282 20.01 4.75 6.59
CA PRO A 282 18.81 5.44 6.12
C PRO A 282 17.53 4.74 6.53
N GLY A 283 16.61 5.47 7.18
CA GLY A 283 15.33 4.92 7.63
C GLY A 283 15.41 4.10 8.92
N CYS A 284 16.59 4.02 9.52
CA CYS A 284 16.75 3.47 10.85
C CYS A 284 16.73 4.52 11.96
N GLY A 285 16.89 4.94 12.78
CA GLY A 285 16.86 5.96 13.81
C GLY A 285 17.03 5.30 15.17
N ASP A 286 16.94 6.09 16.19
CA ASP A 286 17.23 5.67 17.56
C ASP A 286 16.39 4.47 17.99
N ARG A 287 15.12 4.45 17.63
CA ARG A 287 14.23 3.32 17.96
C ARG A 287 14.69 1.98 17.37
N ILE A 288 15.19 1.96 16.13
CA ILE A 288 15.69 0.72 15.53
C ILE A 288 17.05 0.34 16.12
N ALA A 289 17.86 1.33 16.47
CA ALA A 289 19.14 1.12 17.15
C ALA A 289 18.95 0.55 18.56
N GLU A 290 18.00 1.07 19.33
CA GLU A 290 17.60 0.55 20.64
C GLU A 290 17.07 -0.87 20.55
N LEU A 291 16.20 -1.13 19.55
CA LEU A 291 15.66 -2.46 19.29
C LEU A 291 16.78 -3.45 18.95
N TRP A 292 17.75 -3.04 18.12
CA TRP A 292 18.91 -3.85 17.78
C TRP A 292 19.77 -4.14 19.03
N HIS A 293 20.06 -3.12 19.84
CA HIS A 293 20.86 -3.25 21.07
C HIS A 293 20.21 -4.25 22.03
N HIS A 294 18.91 -4.10 22.29
CA HIS A 294 18.17 -5.01 23.16
C HIS A 294 18.17 -6.45 22.60
N TRP A 295 17.83 -6.61 21.30
CA TRP A 295 17.83 -7.91 20.65
C TRP A 295 19.23 -8.56 20.68
N LYS A 296 20.28 -7.78 20.44
CA LYS A 296 21.66 -8.30 20.47
C LYS A 296 22.06 -8.79 21.85
N ALA A 297 21.59 -8.13 22.91
CA ALA A 297 21.87 -8.49 24.29
C ALA A 297 21.05 -9.69 24.78
N THR A 298 19.80 -9.83 24.36
CA THR A 298 18.84 -10.81 24.89
C THR A 298 18.53 -11.97 23.93
N GLY A 299 18.82 -11.82 22.64
CA GLY A 299 18.39 -12.74 21.58
C GLY A 299 16.91 -12.61 21.19
N GLU A 300 16.13 -11.78 21.88
CA GLU A 300 14.68 -11.67 21.71
C GLU A 300 14.22 -10.22 21.48
N SER A 301 13.05 -10.08 20.87
CA SER A 301 12.32 -8.81 20.81
C SER A 301 11.12 -8.87 21.76
N VAL A 302 11.07 -7.94 22.71
CA VAL A 302 9.94 -7.83 23.66
C VAL A 302 8.62 -7.68 22.90
N GLU A 303 8.56 -6.84 21.87
CA GLU A 303 7.36 -6.61 21.07
C GLU A 303 6.87 -7.91 20.38
N VAL A 304 7.79 -8.71 19.86
CA VAL A 304 7.46 -10.01 19.23
C VAL A 304 6.97 -11.00 20.28
N ARG A 305 7.64 -11.09 21.41
CA ARG A 305 7.24 -11.99 22.52
C ARG A 305 5.85 -11.66 23.05
N GLU A 306 5.58 -10.38 23.33
CA GLU A 306 4.26 -9.92 23.79
C GLU A 306 3.16 -10.17 22.75
N ALA A 307 3.46 -9.93 21.48
CA ALA A 307 2.51 -10.20 20.42
C ALA A 307 2.21 -11.70 20.24
N ASN A 308 3.21 -12.57 20.42
CA ASN A 308 3.02 -14.01 20.35
C ASN A 308 2.25 -14.57 21.57
N ALA A 309 2.27 -13.86 22.70
CA ALA A 309 1.46 -14.16 23.86
C ALA A 309 0.02 -13.63 23.77
N ASP A 310 -0.28 -12.72 22.82
CA ASP A 310 -1.61 -12.15 22.61
C ASP A 310 -2.48 -13.12 21.79
N PRO A 311 -3.55 -13.71 22.36
CA PRO A 311 -4.43 -14.65 21.65
C PRO A 311 -5.04 -14.04 20.38
N LYS A 312 -5.30 -12.72 20.37
CA LYS A 312 -5.82 -12.03 19.20
C LYS A 312 -4.81 -12.05 18.06
N ILE A 313 -3.56 -11.71 18.34
CA ILE A 313 -2.50 -11.69 17.31
C ILE A 313 -2.22 -13.11 16.81
N THR A 314 -2.26 -14.10 17.69
CA THR A 314 -2.11 -15.51 17.31
C THR A 314 -3.20 -15.96 16.34
N ALA A 315 -4.48 -15.69 16.62
CA ALA A 315 -5.57 -15.99 15.72
C ALA A 315 -5.47 -15.20 14.39
N LEU A 316 -5.08 -13.91 14.44
CA LEU A 316 -4.87 -13.11 13.24
C LEU A 316 -3.72 -13.63 12.38
N LYS A 317 -2.62 -14.11 12.96
CA LYS A 317 -1.50 -14.75 12.25
C LYS A 317 -1.96 -16.06 11.59
N LEU A 318 -2.75 -16.88 12.30
CA LEU A 318 -3.32 -18.10 11.75
C LEU A 318 -4.14 -17.80 10.49
N PHE A 319 -5.08 -16.87 10.56
CA PHE A 319 -5.92 -16.50 9.41
C PHE A 319 -5.12 -15.84 8.29
N TYR A 320 -4.16 -14.99 8.62
CA TYR A 320 -3.31 -14.32 7.63
C TYR A 320 -2.46 -15.28 6.82
N ASN A 321 -2.14 -16.45 7.37
CA ASN A 321 -1.41 -17.51 6.70
C ASN A 321 -2.29 -18.36 5.77
N ILE A 322 -3.62 -18.21 5.81
CA ILE A 322 -4.51 -18.88 4.85
C ILE A 322 -4.32 -18.20 3.49
N TRP A 323 -4.07 -19.01 2.46
CA TRP A 323 -3.95 -18.48 1.11
C TRP A 323 -5.24 -17.77 0.65
N GLY A 324 -5.12 -16.57 0.11
CA GLY A 324 -6.26 -15.71 -0.26
C GLY A 324 -6.83 -14.87 0.89
N VAL A 325 -6.22 -14.90 2.09
CA VAL A 325 -6.60 -14.08 3.23
C VAL A 325 -5.53 -13.00 3.46
N GLY A 326 -5.93 -11.73 3.35
CA GLY A 326 -5.10 -10.59 3.73
C GLY A 326 -5.38 -10.13 5.17
N ALA A 327 -4.58 -9.18 5.69
CA ALA A 327 -4.72 -8.67 7.05
C ALA A 327 -6.12 -8.10 7.35
N VAL A 328 -6.78 -7.46 6.37
CA VAL A 328 -8.16 -6.95 6.51
C VAL A 328 -9.13 -8.10 6.71
N THR A 329 -9.06 -9.11 5.86
CA THR A 329 -9.94 -10.30 5.93
C THR A 329 -9.69 -11.10 7.21
N ALA A 330 -8.43 -11.25 7.65
CA ALA A 330 -8.10 -11.90 8.90
C ALA A 330 -8.76 -11.21 10.10
N ARG A 331 -8.77 -9.87 10.12
CA ARG A 331 -9.47 -9.11 11.17
C ARG A 331 -10.99 -9.24 11.08
N ASP A 332 -11.55 -9.27 9.86
CA ASP A 332 -12.98 -9.51 9.66
C ASP A 332 -13.39 -10.88 10.22
N PHE A 333 -12.60 -11.92 9.98
CA PHE A 333 -12.83 -13.24 10.56
C PHE A 333 -12.81 -13.21 12.10
N TYR A 334 -11.79 -12.57 12.67
CA TYR A 334 -11.70 -12.41 14.11
C TYR A 334 -12.89 -11.63 14.71
N GLN A 335 -13.36 -10.57 14.03
CA GLN A 335 -14.52 -9.78 14.45
C GLN A 335 -15.84 -10.57 14.40
N LYS A 336 -15.94 -11.55 13.49
CA LYS A 336 -17.07 -12.49 13.42
C LYS A 336 -17.07 -13.51 14.56
N GLY A 337 -16.05 -13.52 15.39
CA GLY A 337 -15.95 -14.42 16.53
C GLY A 337 -15.10 -15.66 16.27
N TRP A 338 -14.59 -15.86 15.05
CA TRP A 338 -13.78 -17.03 14.70
C TRP A 338 -12.36 -16.89 15.28
N ARG A 339 -11.78 -18.03 15.69
CA ARG A 339 -10.48 -18.08 16.37
C ARG A 339 -9.49 -19.06 15.76
N ASP A 340 -9.99 -20.09 15.07
CA ASP A 340 -9.21 -21.15 14.44
C ASP A 340 -9.77 -21.57 13.09
N LEU A 341 -9.19 -22.62 12.49
CA LEU A 341 -9.62 -23.13 11.20
C LEU A 341 -10.93 -23.92 11.30
N ASP A 342 -11.21 -24.52 12.45
CA ASP A 342 -12.42 -25.30 12.67
C ASP A 342 -13.65 -24.38 12.70
N ASP A 343 -13.52 -23.21 13.34
CA ASP A 343 -14.55 -22.15 13.29
C ASP A 343 -14.85 -21.70 11.85
N LEU A 344 -13.82 -21.61 10.99
CA LEU A 344 -14.00 -21.25 9.58
C LEU A 344 -14.74 -22.33 8.80
N VAL A 345 -14.49 -23.60 9.12
CA VAL A 345 -15.14 -24.73 8.47
C VAL A 345 -16.59 -24.87 8.95
N GLU A 346 -16.84 -24.73 10.25
CA GLU A 346 -18.16 -24.93 10.85
C GLU A 346 -19.10 -23.73 10.59
N PHE A 347 -18.62 -22.51 10.81
CA PHE A 347 -19.47 -21.30 10.80
C PHE A 347 -19.22 -20.37 9.62
N GLY A 348 -18.11 -20.51 8.91
CA GLY A 348 -17.66 -19.54 7.91
C GLY A 348 -17.58 -20.05 6.49
N TRP A 349 -17.69 -21.37 6.25
CA TRP A 349 -17.35 -21.99 4.97
C TRP A 349 -18.03 -21.37 3.75
N ASP A 350 -19.34 -21.13 3.82
CA ASP A 350 -20.12 -20.56 2.73
C ASP A 350 -19.82 -19.08 2.46
N MET A 351 -19.17 -18.42 3.41
CA MET A 351 -18.76 -17.01 3.30
C MET A 351 -17.35 -16.85 2.71
N LEU A 352 -16.59 -17.95 2.64
CA LEU A 352 -15.26 -17.96 2.08
C LEU A 352 -15.31 -17.96 0.55
N SER A 353 -14.43 -17.20 -0.08
CA SER A 353 -14.19 -17.36 -1.51
C SER A 353 -13.61 -18.75 -1.80
N ARG A 354 -13.78 -19.25 -3.04
CA ARG A 354 -13.21 -20.55 -3.44
C ARG A 354 -11.70 -20.63 -3.15
N SER A 355 -10.96 -19.55 -3.38
CA SER A 355 -9.53 -19.50 -3.08
C SER A 355 -9.26 -19.69 -1.58
N GLN A 356 -10.05 -19.04 -0.73
CA GLN A 356 -9.92 -19.16 0.72
C GLN A 356 -10.32 -20.56 1.22
N GLN A 357 -11.37 -21.15 0.66
CA GLN A 357 -11.77 -22.54 0.97
C GLN A 357 -10.62 -23.52 0.67
N LEU A 358 -9.96 -23.36 -0.46
CA LEU A 358 -8.81 -24.19 -0.81
C LEU A 358 -7.58 -23.86 0.06
N GLY A 359 -7.41 -22.58 0.45
CA GLY A 359 -6.42 -22.15 1.41
C GLY A 359 -6.57 -22.78 2.79
N VAL A 360 -7.82 -22.98 3.26
CA VAL A 360 -8.13 -23.70 4.50
C VAL A 360 -7.91 -25.21 4.30
N LYS A 361 -8.47 -25.79 3.21
CA LYS A 361 -8.37 -27.23 2.93
C LYS A 361 -6.93 -27.74 2.87
N TYR A 362 -6.05 -26.98 2.21
CA TYR A 362 -4.64 -27.34 2.01
C TYR A 362 -3.69 -26.49 2.87
N TYR A 363 -4.17 -25.99 4.02
CA TYR A 363 -3.44 -25.04 4.86
C TYR A 363 -2.01 -25.50 5.17
N ASN A 364 -1.86 -26.72 5.69
CA ASN A 364 -0.56 -27.25 6.08
C ASN A 364 0.37 -27.50 4.87
N GLU A 365 -0.20 -27.90 3.73
CA GLU A 365 0.56 -28.18 2.51
C GLU A 365 1.07 -26.87 1.87
N PHE A 366 0.23 -25.81 1.87
CA PHE A 366 0.59 -24.50 1.31
C PHE A 366 1.61 -23.74 2.17
N LEU A 367 1.76 -24.10 3.44
CA LEU A 367 2.83 -23.57 4.30
C LEU A 367 4.17 -24.28 4.11
N GLN A 368 4.17 -25.47 3.53
CA GLN A 368 5.39 -26.19 3.22
C GLN A 368 6.10 -25.56 2.03
N GLY A 369 7.36 -25.20 2.21
CA GLY A 369 8.19 -24.72 1.11
C GLY A 369 8.36 -25.78 0.01
N ILE A 370 8.34 -25.34 -1.24
CA ILE A 370 8.56 -26.17 -2.43
C ILE A 370 10.07 -26.21 -2.68
N PRO A 371 10.73 -27.37 -2.61
CA PRO A 371 12.14 -27.51 -2.93
C PRO A 371 12.46 -27.00 -4.35
N ARG A 372 13.69 -26.52 -4.52
CA ARG A 372 14.11 -25.89 -5.78
C ARG A 372 14.02 -26.81 -6.99
N ASP A 373 14.40 -28.06 -6.84
CA ASP A 373 14.32 -29.12 -7.86
C ASP A 373 12.87 -29.51 -8.18
N GLU A 374 11.98 -29.50 -7.19
CA GLU A 374 10.53 -29.69 -7.41
C GLU A 374 9.96 -28.53 -8.25
N VAL A 375 10.33 -27.27 -7.94
CA VAL A 375 9.89 -26.10 -8.75
C VAL A 375 10.39 -26.25 -10.20
N ALA A 376 11.63 -26.67 -10.39
CA ALA A 376 12.19 -26.89 -11.74
C ALA A 376 11.45 -28.00 -12.50
N THR A 377 11.06 -29.08 -11.81
CA THR A 377 10.29 -30.18 -12.40
C THR A 377 8.89 -29.71 -12.82
N ILE A 378 8.18 -28.99 -11.95
CA ILE A 378 6.88 -28.39 -12.27
C ILE A 378 6.98 -27.48 -13.49
N ALA A 379 7.97 -26.60 -13.51
CA ALA A 379 8.21 -25.67 -14.61
C ALA A 379 8.50 -26.40 -15.93
N ALA A 380 9.33 -27.44 -15.89
CA ALA A 380 9.63 -28.25 -17.07
C ALA A 380 8.37 -28.92 -17.67
N ALA A 381 7.51 -29.49 -16.82
CA ALA A 381 6.25 -30.08 -17.25
C ALA A 381 5.30 -29.03 -17.88
N ILE A 382 5.23 -27.81 -17.31
CA ILE A 382 4.43 -26.72 -17.89
C ILE A 382 4.97 -26.32 -19.27
N LEU A 383 6.29 -26.19 -19.42
CA LEU A 383 6.92 -25.85 -20.69
C LEU A 383 6.71 -26.94 -21.75
N GLU A 384 6.79 -28.21 -21.35
CA GLU A 384 6.51 -29.35 -22.25
C GLU A 384 5.09 -29.26 -22.80
N HIS A 385 4.09 -29.06 -21.95
CA HIS A 385 2.69 -28.92 -22.39
C HIS A 385 2.46 -27.68 -23.26
N ALA A 386 3.14 -26.56 -22.97
CA ALA A 386 3.10 -25.38 -23.83
C ALA A 386 3.72 -25.68 -25.21
N ARG A 387 4.83 -26.41 -25.27
CA ARG A 387 5.51 -26.80 -26.52
C ARG A 387 4.77 -27.85 -27.34
N LEU A 388 3.94 -28.65 -26.73
CA LEU A 388 2.98 -29.52 -27.45
C LEU A 388 1.93 -28.70 -28.23
N ILE A 389 1.61 -27.48 -27.77
CA ILE A 389 0.73 -26.56 -28.49
C ILE A 389 1.50 -25.84 -29.61
N ASP A 390 2.68 -25.32 -29.31
CA ASP A 390 3.60 -24.73 -30.28
C ASP A 390 5.06 -24.81 -29.77
N PRO A 391 5.99 -25.41 -30.54
CA PRO A 391 7.38 -25.64 -30.09
C PRO A 391 8.19 -24.35 -29.83
N GLY A 392 7.71 -23.20 -30.32
CA GLY A 392 8.39 -21.89 -30.13
C GLY A 392 8.17 -21.22 -28.77
N PHE A 393 7.46 -21.87 -27.82
CA PHE A 393 7.33 -21.33 -26.47
C PHE A 393 8.65 -21.35 -25.72
N GLU A 394 8.98 -20.19 -25.14
CA GLU A 394 10.10 -19.98 -24.23
C GLU A 394 9.56 -19.69 -22.82
N MET A 395 10.34 -20.01 -21.78
CA MET A 395 9.93 -19.87 -20.40
C MET A 395 11.07 -19.41 -19.50
N VAL A 396 10.74 -18.59 -18.50
CA VAL A 396 11.61 -18.26 -17.37
C VAL A 396 10.89 -18.58 -16.07
N ILE A 397 11.54 -19.35 -15.19
CA ILE A 397 11.08 -19.53 -13.81
C ILE A 397 11.38 -18.23 -13.06
N VAL A 398 10.39 -17.65 -12.44
CA VAL A 398 10.49 -16.33 -11.76
C VAL A 398 10.31 -16.48 -10.24
N GLY A 399 9.79 -15.49 -9.54
CA GLY A 399 9.48 -15.56 -8.12
C GLY A 399 10.66 -15.84 -7.20
N GLY A 400 10.41 -16.61 -6.15
CA GLY A 400 11.40 -17.02 -5.16
C GLY A 400 12.54 -17.84 -5.73
N TYR A 401 12.22 -18.75 -6.66
CA TYR A 401 13.20 -19.59 -7.36
C TYR A 401 14.29 -18.77 -8.03
N ARG A 402 13.90 -17.76 -8.84
CA ARG A 402 14.84 -16.95 -9.59
C ARG A 402 15.74 -16.09 -8.70
N ARG A 403 15.25 -15.73 -7.51
CA ARG A 403 16.05 -15.01 -6.51
C ARG A 403 17.01 -15.88 -5.71
N GLY A 404 17.07 -17.17 -6.00
CA GLY A 404 18.01 -18.09 -5.34
C GLY A 404 17.48 -18.81 -4.10
N LYS A 405 16.16 -18.73 -3.80
CA LYS A 405 15.58 -19.46 -2.65
C LYS A 405 15.76 -20.96 -2.81
N GLN A 406 16.16 -21.62 -1.74
CA GLN A 406 16.24 -23.09 -1.67
C GLN A 406 14.84 -23.71 -1.59
N GLN A 407 13.91 -23.00 -0.95
CA GLN A 407 12.51 -23.36 -0.88
C GLN A 407 11.65 -22.15 -1.23
N SER A 408 10.70 -22.32 -2.14
CA SER A 408 9.76 -21.29 -2.57
C SER A 408 8.38 -21.52 -1.96
N GLY A 409 7.58 -20.47 -1.77
CA GLY A 409 6.20 -20.60 -1.32
C GLY A 409 5.23 -21.02 -2.43
N ASP A 410 5.64 -20.78 -3.68
CA ASP A 410 4.93 -21.05 -4.92
C ASP A 410 5.92 -21.28 -6.06
N ALA A 411 5.44 -21.83 -7.16
CA ALA A 411 6.18 -21.96 -8.41
C ALA A 411 5.61 -20.98 -9.42
N ASP A 412 6.41 -19.96 -9.78
CA ASP A 412 6.02 -18.91 -10.71
C ASP A 412 6.75 -19.08 -12.05
N VAL A 413 6.01 -19.10 -13.16
CA VAL A 413 6.60 -19.19 -14.51
C VAL A 413 6.04 -18.13 -15.44
N VAL A 414 6.93 -17.51 -16.24
CA VAL A 414 6.54 -16.62 -17.33
C VAL A 414 6.84 -17.32 -18.64
N LEU A 415 5.79 -17.53 -19.43
CA LEU A 415 5.84 -18.08 -20.78
C LEU A 415 5.67 -16.97 -21.81
N SER A 416 6.39 -17.06 -22.92
CA SER A 416 6.22 -16.16 -24.05
C SER A 416 6.51 -16.89 -25.37
N HIS A 417 6.13 -16.27 -26.47
CA HIS A 417 6.39 -16.76 -27.81
C HIS A 417 6.74 -15.58 -28.73
N ARG A 418 7.74 -15.75 -29.62
CA ARG A 418 8.16 -14.71 -30.57
C ARG A 418 7.01 -14.23 -31.46
N ASN A 419 6.19 -15.15 -31.92
CA ASN A 419 4.95 -14.82 -32.59
C ASN A 419 3.85 -14.57 -31.57
N GLU A 420 3.50 -13.31 -31.34
CA GLU A 420 2.50 -12.89 -30.35
C GLU A 420 1.10 -13.48 -30.59
N ASN A 421 0.75 -13.84 -31.83
CA ASN A 421 -0.52 -14.50 -32.10
C ASN A 421 -0.63 -15.87 -31.41
N LYS A 422 0.51 -16.50 -31.11
CA LYS A 422 0.54 -17.81 -30.42
C LYS A 422 0.29 -17.68 -28.92
N THR A 423 0.49 -16.50 -28.33
CA THR A 423 0.19 -16.24 -26.91
C THR A 423 -1.28 -15.93 -26.65
N LEU A 424 -2.07 -15.62 -27.69
CA LEU A 424 -3.50 -15.33 -27.55
C LEU A 424 -4.29 -16.56 -27.06
N ASN A 425 -4.99 -16.40 -25.93
CA ASN A 425 -5.83 -17.43 -25.30
C ASN A 425 -5.11 -18.77 -25.03
N VAL A 426 -3.78 -18.79 -25.06
CA VAL A 426 -3.00 -20.01 -24.85
C VAL A 426 -3.09 -20.51 -23.42
N ILE A 427 -3.25 -19.62 -22.45
CA ILE A 427 -3.32 -19.98 -21.02
C ILE A 427 -4.42 -21.01 -20.75
N THR A 428 -5.59 -20.86 -21.36
CA THR A 428 -6.70 -21.81 -21.22
C THR A 428 -6.33 -23.17 -21.79
N LYS A 429 -5.63 -23.21 -22.94
CA LYS A 429 -5.21 -24.47 -23.56
C LYS A 429 -4.18 -25.21 -22.71
N ILE A 430 -3.22 -24.47 -22.14
CA ILE A 430 -2.20 -25.03 -21.23
C ILE A 430 -2.89 -25.62 -19.98
N VAL A 431 -3.77 -24.85 -19.32
CA VAL A 431 -4.49 -25.32 -18.13
C VAL A 431 -5.28 -26.59 -18.43
N VAL A 432 -6.06 -26.62 -19.52
CA VAL A 432 -6.84 -27.81 -19.92
C VAL A 432 -5.93 -29.01 -20.20
N ALA A 433 -4.77 -28.80 -20.82
CA ALA A 433 -3.82 -29.87 -21.08
C ALA A 433 -3.24 -30.46 -19.79
N LEU A 434 -2.87 -29.59 -18.84
CA LEU A 434 -2.35 -30.00 -17.52
C LEU A 434 -3.44 -30.65 -16.63
N GLU A 435 -4.69 -30.19 -16.70
CA GLU A 435 -5.82 -30.85 -16.02
C GLU A 435 -6.06 -32.26 -16.58
N LYS A 436 -6.03 -32.44 -17.92
CA LYS A 436 -6.13 -33.76 -18.56
C LYS A 436 -4.97 -34.68 -18.18
N ALA A 437 -3.78 -34.13 -17.98
CA ALA A 437 -2.62 -34.88 -17.49
C ALA A 437 -2.68 -35.16 -15.97
N GLN A 438 -3.75 -34.73 -15.27
CA GLN A 438 -3.93 -34.88 -13.82
C GLN A 438 -2.82 -34.22 -12.98
N LEU A 439 -2.20 -33.16 -13.50
CA LEU A 439 -1.18 -32.37 -12.83
C LEU A 439 -1.78 -31.15 -12.10
N ILE A 440 -2.92 -30.65 -12.56
CA ILE A 440 -3.69 -29.59 -11.90
C ILE A 440 -4.94 -30.19 -11.29
N THR A 441 -5.10 -30.03 -9.99
CA THR A 441 -6.28 -30.47 -9.24
C THR A 441 -7.37 -29.40 -9.15
N HIS A 442 -6.96 -28.11 -9.09
CA HIS A 442 -7.89 -26.99 -8.99
C HIS A 442 -7.34 -25.77 -9.73
N THR A 443 -8.20 -25.11 -10.49
CA THR A 443 -7.93 -23.80 -11.08
C THR A 443 -8.59 -22.73 -10.20
N LEU A 444 -7.77 -21.85 -9.61
CA LEU A 444 -8.20 -20.84 -8.65
C LEU A 444 -8.58 -19.53 -9.31
N THR A 445 -7.78 -19.13 -10.29
CA THR A 445 -7.99 -17.93 -11.10
C THR A 445 -7.52 -18.20 -12.51
N LEU A 446 -8.34 -17.86 -13.47
CA LEU A 446 -7.98 -17.84 -14.88
C LEU A 446 -8.32 -16.46 -15.43
N SER A 447 -7.34 -15.75 -15.93
CA SER A 447 -7.49 -14.40 -16.49
C SER A 447 -6.96 -14.38 -17.92
N THR A 448 -7.80 -13.89 -18.84
CA THR A 448 -7.51 -13.70 -20.27
C THR A 448 -7.51 -12.23 -20.68
N HIS A 449 -7.37 -11.32 -19.72
CA HIS A 449 -7.52 -9.88 -19.96
C HIS A 449 -6.57 -9.31 -21.01
N ASN A 450 -5.39 -9.88 -21.17
CA ASN A 450 -4.46 -9.44 -22.18
C ASN A 450 -4.87 -9.91 -23.58
N SER A 451 -5.29 -11.16 -23.69
CA SER A 451 -5.84 -11.75 -24.93
C SER A 451 -7.12 -11.02 -25.36
N ASP A 452 -8.03 -10.71 -24.44
CA ASP A 452 -9.30 -10.00 -24.71
C ASP A 452 -9.03 -8.61 -25.32
N ARG A 453 -7.90 -7.98 -24.99
CA ARG A 453 -7.45 -6.71 -25.58
C ARG A 453 -6.63 -6.89 -26.86
N GLY A 454 -6.47 -8.12 -27.36
CA GLY A 454 -5.57 -8.39 -28.49
C GLY A 454 -4.13 -8.00 -28.20
N GLN A 455 -3.68 -8.19 -26.97
CA GLN A 455 -2.32 -7.88 -26.47
C GLN A 455 -1.91 -6.40 -26.60
N ARG A 456 -2.86 -5.51 -26.77
CA ARG A 456 -2.57 -4.07 -26.80
C ARG A 456 -2.16 -3.57 -25.42
N PRO A 457 -1.16 -2.69 -25.34
CA PRO A 457 -0.81 -2.06 -24.06
C PRO A 457 -2.01 -1.34 -23.47
N VAL A 458 -2.20 -1.45 -22.15
CA VAL A 458 -3.32 -0.80 -21.46
C VAL A 458 -3.15 0.72 -21.54
N SER A 459 -4.14 1.43 -22.09
CA SER A 459 -4.19 2.89 -22.08
C SER A 459 -4.46 3.41 -20.66
N TRP A 460 -3.81 4.51 -20.28
CA TRP A 460 -4.06 5.18 -18.99
C TRP A 460 -5.50 5.69 -18.87
N ARG A 461 -6.09 6.12 -20.00
CA ARG A 461 -7.44 6.69 -20.08
C ARG A 461 -8.53 5.66 -20.40
N GLY A 462 -8.14 4.42 -20.66
CA GLY A 462 -9.11 3.33 -20.77
C GLY A 462 -9.76 3.05 -19.43
N GLY A 463 -11.09 3.07 -19.38
CA GLY A 463 -11.93 3.07 -18.21
C GLY A 463 -11.49 2.15 -17.07
N LYS A 464 -11.96 2.44 -15.87
CA LYS A 464 -11.71 1.66 -14.66
C LYS A 464 -11.93 0.17 -14.95
N SER A 465 -10.86 -0.56 -15.23
CA SER A 465 -10.90 -2.01 -15.10
C SER A 465 -11.20 -2.29 -13.63
N ASN A 466 -12.34 -2.88 -13.33
CA ASN A 466 -12.69 -3.37 -11.98
C ASN A 466 -11.76 -4.50 -11.50
N SER A 467 -10.73 -4.85 -12.28
CA SER A 467 -9.71 -5.77 -11.83
C SER A 467 -8.77 -5.03 -10.86
N SER A 468 -8.91 -5.30 -9.58
CA SER A 468 -7.94 -4.99 -8.53
C SER A 468 -6.60 -5.72 -8.75
N GLY A 469 -6.36 -6.27 -9.94
CA GLY A 469 -5.19 -7.05 -10.28
C GLY A 469 -3.93 -6.20 -10.38
N PHE A 470 -2.84 -6.77 -9.89
CA PHE A 470 -1.49 -6.24 -9.89
C PHE A 470 -0.96 -5.98 -11.31
N ASP A 471 -1.41 -6.77 -12.28
CA ASP A 471 -1.15 -6.67 -13.70
C ASP A 471 -2.35 -7.17 -14.52
N THR A 472 -2.25 -7.03 -15.83
CA THR A 472 -3.30 -7.39 -16.77
C THR A 472 -2.85 -8.50 -17.73
N LEU A 473 -1.77 -9.20 -17.42
CA LEU A 473 -1.31 -10.36 -18.18
C LEU A 473 -2.31 -11.51 -18.07
N ASP A 474 -2.34 -12.36 -19.09
CA ASP A 474 -3.05 -13.61 -18.99
C ASP A 474 -2.33 -14.51 -18.00
N LYS A 475 -3.08 -15.08 -17.08
CA LYS A 475 -2.49 -15.90 -16.02
C LYS A 475 -3.49 -16.90 -15.47
N ALA A 476 -2.95 -18.01 -14.98
CA ALA A 476 -3.67 -18.99 -14.22
C ALA A 476 -2.96 -19.20 -12.87
N LEU A 477 -3.74 -19.09 -11.79
CA LEU A 477 -3.32 -19.50 -10.45
C LEU A 477 -3.95 -20.87 -10.22
N VAL A 478 -3.13 -21.88 -10.01
CA VAL A 478 -3.59 -23.28 -9.97
C VAL A 478 -3.01 -23.99 -8.75
N VAL A 479 -3.67 -25.09 -8.39
CA VAL A 479 -3.17 -26.06 -7.42
C VAL A 479 -2.63 -27.27 -8.19
N TRP A 480 -1.36 -27.50 -8.04
CA TRP A 480 -0.62 -28.58 -8.66
C TRP A 480 -0.47 -29.75 -7.71
N GLN A 481 -0.54 -30.98 -8.22
CA GLN A 481 -0.18 -32.18 -7.50
C GLN A 481 0.43 -33.18 -8.48
N ASP A 482 1.56 -33.79 -8.12
CA ASP A 482 2.17 -34.85 -8.91
C ASP A 482 1.48 -36.18 -8.62
N SER A 483 0.50 -36.53 -9.46
CA SER A 483 -0.30 -37.76 -9.32
C SER A 483 0.51 -39.05 -9.46
N SER A 484 1.75 -38.98 -9.96
CA SER A 484 2.64 -40.14 -10.08
C SER A 484 3.26 -40.56 -8.73
N LYS A 485 3.23 -39.69 -7.73
CA LYS A 485 3.75 -39.90 -6.40
C LYS A 485 2.63 -40.06 -5.38
N ASN A 486 2.66 -41.13 -4.61
CA ASN A 486 1.75 -41.29 -3.48
C ASN A 486 1.99 -40.18 -2.45
N ASP A 487 0.91 -39.57 -1.96
CA ASP A 487 0.92 -38.52 -0.94
C ASP A 487 1.72 -37.24 -1.34
N ALA A 488 1.84 -36.95 -2.65
CA ALA A 488 2.44 -35.69 -3.09
C ALA A 488 1.63 -34.49 -2.57
N PRO A 489 2.29 -33.51 -1.93
CA PRO A 489 1.58 -32.35 -1.43
C PRO A 489 1.05 -31.46 -2.55
N HIS A 490 -0.06 -30.79 -2.27
CA HIS A 490 -0.59 -29.78 -3.17
C HIS A 490 0.30 -28.54 -3.16
N ARG A 491 0.63 -28.03 -4.36
CA ARG A 491 1.51 -26.87 -4.54
C ARG A 491 0.78 -25.73 -5.26
N ARG A 492 1.08 -24.51 -4.88
CA ARG A 492 0.60 -23.34 -5.61
C ARG A 492 1.51 -23.07 -6.80
N VAL A 493 0.89 -22.87 -7.97
CA VAL A 493 1.60 -22.60 -9.20
C VAL A 493 0.94 -21.44 -9.92
N ASP A 494 1.75 -20.45 -10.32
CA ASP A 494 1.33 -19.28 -11.06
C ASP A 494 1.92 -19.34 -12.47
N ILE A 495 1.04 -19.50 -13.48
CA ILE A 495 1.40 -19.58 -14.89
C ILE A 495 1.03 -18.25 -15.54
N ILE A 496 2.01 -17.51 -16.04
CA ILE A 496 1.86 -16.18 -16.62
C ILE A 496 2.22 -16.23 -18.11
N ILE A 497 1.36 -15.67 -18.97
CA ILE A 497 1.63 -15.49 -20.39
C ILE A 497 1.91 -14.02 -20.67
N SER A 498 3.05 -13.73 -21.29
CA SER A 498 3.41 -12.39 -21.73
C SER A 498 3.60 -12.36 -23.24
N PRO A 499 3.12 -11.32 -23.93
CA PRO A 499 3.57 -11.07 -25.31
C PRO A 499 5.06 -10.73 -25.30
N TRP A 500 5.77 -11.08 -26.38
CA TRP A 500 7.22 -10.88 -26.47
C TRP A 500 7.64 -9.42 -26.30
N LYS A 501 6.86 -8.48 -26.84
CA LYS A 501 7.13 -7.03 -26.76
C LYS A 501 7.13 -6.43 -25.36
N THR A 502 6.65 -7.16 -24.34
CA THR A 502 6.62 -6.71 -22.93
C THR A 502 7.15 -7.78 -21.98
N VAL A 503 7.86 -8.77 -22.51
CA VAL A 503 8.33 -9.91 -21.73
C VAL A 503 9.36 -9.51 -20.68
N GLY A 504 10.21 -8.53 -20.96
CA GLY A 504 11.17 -7.99 -20.00
C GLY A 504 10.46 -7.33 -18.80
N CYS A 505 9.37 -6.60 -19.05
CA CYS A 505 8.52 -6.05 -17.98
C CYS A 505 7.85 -7.16 -17.16
N ALA A 506 7.39 -8.23 -17.80
CA ALA A 506 6.80 -9.37 -17.12
C ALA A 506 7.83 -10.06 -16.21
N VAL A 507 8.99 -10.40 -16.75
CA VAL A 507 10.08 -11.05 -16.02
C VAL A 507 10.55 -10.19 -14.84
N LEU A 508 10.78 -8.88 -15.05
CA LEU A 508 11.11 -7.96 -13.96
C LEU A 508 10.00 -7.90 -12.90
N GLY A 509 8.74 -7.78 -13.35
CA GLY A 509 7.57 -7.63 -12.48
C GLY A 509 7.32 -8.85 -11.58
N TRP A 510 7.79 -10.03 -11.98
CA TRP A 510 7.62 -11.29 -11.25
C TRP A 510 8.90 -11.81 -10.58
N SER A 511 10.06 -11.11 -10.73
CA SER A 511 11.35 -11.60 -10.20
C SER A 511 11.85 -10.90 -8.94
N GLY A 512 11.25 -9.81 -8.48
CA GLY A 512 11.73 -9.04 -7.33
C GLY A 512 10.98 -9.34 -6.03
N GLY A 513 11.60 -9.09 -4.88
CA GLY A 513 10.93 -9.07 -3.59
C GLY A 513 9.86 -7.97 -3.52
N THR A 514 8.93 -8.05 -2.56
CA THR A 514 7.75 -7.18 -2.51
C THR A 514 8.11 -5.68 -2.39
N THR A 515 9.10 -5.35 -1.57
CA THR A 515 9.59 -3.97 -1.41
C THR A 515 10.34 -3.50 -2.65
N PHE A 516 11.18 -4.36 -3.25
CA PHE A 516 11.84 -4.07 -4.52
C PHE A 516 10.83 -3.72 -5.61
N GLN A 517 9.81 -4.54 -5.80
CA GLN A 517 8.75 -4.34 -6.80
C GLN A 517 7.94 -3.06 -6.56
N ARG A 518 7.60 -2.78 -5.30
CA ARG A 518 6.94 -1.54 -4.90
C ARG A 518 7.80 -0.33 -5.27
N ASP A 519 9.10 -0.40 -5.01
CA ASP A 519 10.01 0.72 -5.23
C ASP A 519 10.37 0.90 -6.70
N VAL A 520 10.43 -0.14 -7.54
CA VAL A 520 10.48 0.00 -9.01
C VAL A 520 9.30 0.84 -9.51
N ARG A 521 8.07 0.53 -9.06
CA ARG A 521 6.87 1.29 -9.44
C ARG A 521 6.91 2.73 -8.94
N ARG A 522 7.40 2.95 -7.72
CA ARG A 522 7.57 4.29 -7.14
C ARG A 522 8.64 5.09 -7.89
N TYR A 523 9.77 4.48 -8.22
CA TYR A 523 10.85 5.07 -9.00
C TYR A 523 10.34 5.48 -10.39
N CYS A 524 9.70 4.57 -11.12
CA CYS A 524 9.09 4.86 -12.41
C CYS A 524 8.13 6.04 -12.31
N LYS A 525 7.27 6.07 -11.27
CA LYS A 525 6.30 7.15 -11.05
C LYS A 525 6.94 8.49 -10.74
N LYS A 526 7.90 8.52 -9.82
CA LYS A 526 8.41 9.76 -9.24
C LYS A 526 9.61 10.33 -10.01
N VAL A 527 10.46 9.47 -10.57
CA VAL A 527 11.70 9.87 -11.24
C VAL A 527 11.53 9.93 -12.76
N LYS A 528 10.83 8.95 -13.34
CA LYS A 528 10.69 8.84 -14.80
C LYS A 528 9.38 9.37 -15.36
N GLY A 529 8.38 9.65 -14.52
CA GLY A 529 7.04 10.03 -14.99
C GLY A 529 6.31 8.88 -15.69
N TYR A 530 6.66 7.63 -15.40
CA TYR A 530 6.10 6.44 -16.01
C TYR A 530 5.18 5.69 -15.05
N LYS A 531 4.29 4.87 -15.59
CA LYS A 531 3.62 3.79 -14.89
C LYS A 531 4.22 2.48 -15.35
N PHE A 532 4.80 1.74 -14.41
CA PHE A 532 5.31 0.39 -14.61
C PHE A 532 4.34 -0.63 -14.00
N ASP A 533 4.01 -1.64 -14.76
CA ASP A 533 3.46 -2.92 -14.30
C ASP A 533 4.02 -4.06 -15.17
N SER A 534 3.71 -5.32 -14.82
CA SER A 534 4.25 -6.50 -15.52
C SER A 534 3.80 -6.57 -17.00
N SER A 535 2.77 -5.83 -17.42
CA SER A 535 2.27 -5.80 -18.79
C SER A 535 2.84 -4.64 -19.62
N GLY A 536 3.85 -3.90 -19.10
CA GLY A 536 4.55 -2.87 -19.84
C GLY A 536 4.70 -1.54 -19.11
N ILE A 537 5.39 -0.61 -19.76
CA ILE A 537 5.64 0.75 -19.28
C ILE A 537 4.82 1.75 -20.07
N ARG A 538 4.25 2.75 -19.38
CA ARG A 538 3.46 3.81 -20.01
C ARG A 538 3.86 5.16 -19.46
N ARG A 539 3.85 6.15 -20.35
CA ARG A 539 4.03 7.55 -19.96
C ARG A 539 2.81 8.02 -19.18
N ARG A 540 3.02 8.68 -18.04
CA ARG A 540 1.90 9.15 -17.20
C ARG A 540 1.16 10.35 -17.77
N ALA A 541 1.84 11.16 -18.59
CA ALA A 541 1.25 12.37 -19.17
C ALA A 541 0.12 12.08 -20.18
N ASP A 542 0.33 11.07 -21.04
CA ASP A 542 -0.57 10.78 -22.17
C ASP A 542 -1.04 9.31 -22.23
N GLY A 543 -0.56 8.46 -21.33
CA GLY A 543 -0.89 7.04 -21.28
C GLY A 543 -0.27 6.19 -22.39
N ARG A 544 0.58 6.77 -23.24
CA ARG A 544 1.20 6.02 -24.35
C ARG A 544 2.19 4.98 -23.81
N TRP A 545 2.20 3.83 -24.45
CA TRP A 545 3.19 2.80 -24.22
C TRP A 545 4.59 3.33 -24.55
N VAL A 546 5.56 2.93 -23.73
CA VAL A 546 6.99 3.25 -23.90
C VAL A 546 7.71 1.94 -24.15
N ASP A 547 8.22 1.78 -25.35
CA ASP A 547 9.03 0.62 -25.71
C ASP A 547 10.47 0.83 -25.20
N LEU A 548 10.81 0.11 -24.14
CA LEU A 548 12.18 0.04 -23.62
C LEU A 548 12.86 -1.28 -23.98
N GLU A 549 12.13 -2.21 -24.61
CA GLU A 549 12.63 -3.54 -24.97
C GLU A 549 13.15 -3.60 -26.41
N GLY A 550 12.91 -2.54 -27.22
CA GLY A 550 13.46 -2.38 -28.57
C GLY A 550 12.61 -3.01 -29.67
N THR A 551 11.38 -3.43 -29.38
CA THR A 551 10.52 -4.16 -30.33
C THR A 551 10.09 -3.30 -31.52
N SER A 552 9.83 -2.00 -31.29
CA SER A 552 9.35 -1.06 -32.32
C SER A 552 10.42 -0.68 -33.35
N GLY A 553 11.70 -0.86 -33.03
CA GLY A 553 12.85 -0.54 -33.90
C GLY A 553 13.38 -1.69 -34.76
N GLY A 554 12.76 -2.88 -34.67
CA GLY A 554 13.23 -4.08 -35.36
C GLY A 554 14.46 -4.73 -34.72
N ASP A 555 14.85 -4.30 -33.53
CA ASP A 555 15.92 -4.88 -32.71
C ASP A 555 15.29 -5.61 -31.49
N GLU A 556 14.52 -6.67 -31.78
CA GLU A 556 13.94 -7.49 -30.74
C GLU A 556 15.00 -8.11 -29.83
N ALA A 557 14.72 -8.18 -28.53
CA ALA A 557 15.64 -8.84 -27.60
C ALA A 557 15.85 -10.32 -27.99
N PRO A 558 17.10 -10.83 -27.99
CA PRO A 558 17.39 -12.21 -28.35
C PRO A 558 16.81 -13.23 -27.34
N ASP A 559 16.59 -12.83 -26.12
CA ASP A 559 16.04 -13.64 -25.03
C ASP A 559 15.34 -12.78 -23.97
N MET A 560 14.61 -13.43 -23.06
CA MET A 560 13.82 -12.75 -22.02
C MET A 560 14.68 -12.00 -20.99
N GLU A 561 15.91 -12.48 -20.72
CA GLU A 561 16.83 -11.81 -19.80
C GLU A 561 17.38 -10.52 -20.42
N THR A 562 17.74 -10.56 -21.68
CA THR A 562 18.17 -9.36 -22.42
C THR A 562 17.03 -8.33 -22.48
N ALA A 563 15.80 -8.76 -22.70
CA ALA A 563 14.63 -7.88 -22.64
C ALA A 563 14.51 -7.20 -21.25
N GLU A 564 14.67 -7.96 -20.18
CA GLU A 564 14.65 -7.43 -18.81
C GLU A 564 15.82 -6.46 -18.55
N ARG A 565 17.04 -6.77 -19.02
CA ARG A 565 18.21 -5.87 -18.90
C ARG A 565 17.97 -4.53 -19.60
N ARG A 566 17.31 -4.56 -20.77
CA ARG A 566 16.94 -3.34 -21.50
C ARG A 566 15.97 -2.46 -20.70
N ILE A 567 15.04 -3.05 -19.93
CA ILE A 567 14.16 -2.29 -19.02
C ILE A 567 14.99 -1.54 -17.97
N PHE A 568 15.97 -2.18 -17.32
CA PHE A 568 16.85 -1.50 -16.36
C PHE A 568 17.60 -0.34 -17.03
N ALA A 569 18.19 -0.57 -18.19
CA ALA A 569 18.92 0.47 -18.94
C ALA A 569 18.01 1.65 -19.32
N GLY A 570 16.82 1.38 -19.87
CA GLY A 570 15.83 2.39 -20.25
C GLY A 570 15.28 3.18 -19.07
N LEU A 571 15.22 2.57 -17.89
CA LEU A 571 14.90 3.26 -16.64
C LEU A 571 16.10 3.99 -16.03
N SER A 572 17.31 3.87 -16.61
CA SER A 572 18.58 4.37 -16.05
C SER A 572 18.84 3.81 -14.64
N LEU A 573 18.46 2.58 -14.42
CA LEU A 573 18.80 1.78 -13.25
C LEU A 573 20.00 0.90 -13.57
N GLN A 574 20.91 0.76 -12.61
CA GLN A 574 21.96 -0.24 -12.71
C GLN A 574 21.32 -1.62 -12.68
N TRP A 575 21.77 -2.51 -13.59
CA TRP A 575 21.34 -3.90 -13.57
C TRP A 575 21.59 -4.53 -12.20
N ARG A 576 20.58 -5.19 -11.69
CA ARG A 576 20.66 -6.04 -10.50
C ARG A 576 20.32 -7.46 -10.91
N SER A 577 21.16 -8.41 -10.61
CA SER A 577 20.83 -9.81 -10.82
C SER A 577 19.59 -10.18 -9.96
N PRO A 578 18.83 -11.21 -10.32
CA PRO A 578 17.64 -11.59 -9.53
C PRO A 578 17.97 -11.85 -8.06
N GLU A 579 19.14 -12.39 -7.76
CA GLU A 579 19.64 -12.67 -6.41
C GLU A 579 19.88 -11.40 -5.58
N GLU A 580 20.08 -10.24 -6.25
CA GLU A 580 20.26 -8.93 -5.61
C GLU A 580 18.93 -8.18 -5.38
N ARG A 581 17.78 -8.79 -5.64
CA ARG A 581 16.44 -8.17 -5.57
C ARG A 581 15.61 -8.72 -4.41
N CYS A 582 16.24 -9.19 -3.35
CA CYS A 582 15.57 -9.92 -2.27
C CYS A 582 14.96 -9.02 -1.18
N THR A 583 14.82 -7.71 -1.43
CA THR A 583 14.13 -6.82 -0.48
C THR A 583 12.64 -7.18 -0.42
N GLY A 584 12.20 -7.77 0.70
CA GLY A 584 10.88 -8.37 0.88
C GLY A 584 10.04 -7.85 2.02
#